data_6e64a3e12d18bdf552b117ddbff93270
#
_entry.id   6e64a3e12d18bdf552b117ddbff93270
#
_cell.length_a   1.000
_cell.length_b   1.000
_cell.length_c   1.000
_cell.angle_alpha   90.00
_cell.angle_beta   90.00
_cell.angle_gamma   90.00
#
_symmetry.space_group_name_H-M   'P 1'
#
loop_
_entity.id
_entity.type
_entity.pdbx_description
1 polymer ?
#
loop_
_entity_poly.entity_id
_entity_poly.type
_entity_poly.pdbx_seq_one_letter_code
_entity_poly.pdbx_strand_id
1 'polypeptide(L)' 'MTFKTSDIAIAAYLMMKGMKLIDARRLNNGRFHFEFDDPNNEGNKFAIEY' A
#
# COMPACT_ATOMS: atom_id res chain seq x y z
N MET A 1 7.14 10.27 4.05
CA MET A 1 7.34 8.82 4.24
C MET A 1 6.45 8.05 3.29
N THR A 2 6.82 6.82 2.99
CA THR A 2 6.01 5.97 2.12
C THR A 2 5.76 4.64 2.82
N PHE A 3 4.68 3.97 2.42
CA PHE A 3 4.35 2.63 2.87
C PHE A 3 4.27 1.71 1.65
N LYS A 4 4.92 0.56 1.74
CA LYS A 4 5.01 -0.38 0.62
C LYS A 4 4.38 -1.71 1.00
N THR A 5 3.65 -2.29 0.06
CA THR A 5 3.05 -3.62 0.26
C THR A 5 2.96 -4.34 -1.09
N SER A 6 3.02 -5.66 -1.04
CA SER A 6 2.77 -6.48 -2.22
C SER A 6 1.44 -7.24 -2.13
N ASP A 7 0.66 -6.98 -1.08
CA ASP A 7 -0.64 -7.60 -0.88
C ASP A 7 -1.73 -6.71 -1.47
N ILE A 8 -2.40 -7.21 -2.52
CA ILE A 8 -3.40 -6.42 -3.22
C ILE A 8 -4.62 -6.11 -2.34
N ALA A 9 -4.98 -7.00 -1.43
CA ALA A 9 -6.11 -6.76 -0.53
C ALA A 9 -5.80 -5.63 0.45
N ILE A 10 -4.58 -5.62 0.99
CA ILE A 10 -4.13 -4.54 1.86
C ILE A 10 -4.07 -3.23 1.08
N ALA A 11 -3.55 -3.27 -0.16
CA ALA A 11 -3.47 -2.07 -0.99
C ALA A 11 -4.87 -1.47 -1.22
N ALA A 12 -5.85 -2.32 -1.53
CA ALA A 12 -7.23 -1.85 -1.73
C ALA A 12 -7.79 -1.24 -0.45
N TYR A 13 -7.51 -1.85 0.69
CA TYR A 13 -7.95 -1.34 1.98
C TYR A 13 -7.36 0.04 2.28
N LEU A 14 -6.06 0.21 2.00
CA LEU A 14 -5.38 1.50 2.21
C LEU A 14 -5.99 2.58 1.32
N MET A 15 -6.31 2.26 0.07
CA MET A 15 -6.98 3.21 -0.82
C MET A 15 -8.35 3.60 -0.28
N MET A 16 -9.07 2.65 0.28
CA MET A 16 -10.37 2.92 0.88
C MET A 16 -10.24 3.84 2.09
N LYS A 17 -9.13 3.76 2.81
CA LYS A 17 -8.85 4.63 3.96
C LYS A 17 -8.38 6.03 3.52
N GLY A 18 -8.24 6.27 2.23
CA GLY A 18 -7.87 7.58 1.72
C GLY A 18 -6.38 7.79 1.51
N MET A 19 -5.57 6.74 1.62
CA MET A 19 -4.15 6.86 1.33
C MET A 19 -3.93 6.98 -0.18
N LYS A 20 -2.97 7.80 -0.56
CA LYS A 20 -2.68 8.07 -1.97
C LYS A 20 -1.69 7.05 -2.52
N LEU A 21 -2.08 6.34 -3.57
CA LEU A 21 -1.18 5.44 -4.28
C LEU A 21 -0.23 6.26 -5.14
N ILE A 22 1.07 6.08 -4.90
CA ILE A 22 2.11 6.80 -5.65
C ILE A 22 2.59 5.96 -6.82
N ASP A 23 2.75 4.65 -6.62
CA ASP A 23 3.34 3.77 -7.62
C ASP A 23 2.76 2.38 -7.48
N ALA A 24 2.55 1.73 -8.62
CA ALA A 24 2.12 0.34 -8.68
C ALA A 24 2.88 -0.31 -9.82
N ARG A 25 3.66 -1.35 -9.53
CA ARG A 25 4.43 -2.01 -10.57
C ARG A 25 4.34 -3.52 -10.45
N ARG A 26 4.44 -4.18 -11.59
CA ARG A 26 4.45 -5.61 -11.66
C ARG A 26 5.88 -6.11 -11.60
N LEU A 27 6.12 -7.07 -10.70
CA LEU A 27 7.44 -7.66 -10.53
C LEU A 27 7.61 -8.87 -11.45
N ASN A 28 8.87 -9.30 -11.65
CA ASN A 28 9.21 -10.39 -12.56
C ASN A 28 8.57 -11.73 -12.17
N ASN A 29 8.28 -11.92 -10.89
CA ASN A 29 7.68 -13.15 -10.40
C ASN A 29 6.15 -13.17 -10.46
N GLY A 30 5.54 -12.21 -11.17
CA GLY A 30 4.10 -12.08 -11.28
C GLY A 30 3.42 -11.39 -10.12
N ARG A 31 4.19 -10.94 -9.14
CA ARG A 31 3.66 -10.21 -8.00
C ARG A 31 3.57 -8.72 -8.31
N PHE A 32 2.79 -8.01 -7.52
CA PHE A 32 2.68 -6.57 -7.61
C PHE A 32 3.35 -5.91 -6.42
N HIS A 33 3.80 -4.68 -6.63
CA HIS A 33 4.38 -3.86 -5.58
C HIS A 33 3.64 -2.53 -5.58
N PHE A 34 3.09 -2.15 -4.43
CA PHE A 34 2.33 -0.91 -4.29
C PHE A 34 3.05 0.01 -3.31
N GLU A 35 3.11 1.28 -3.66
CA GLU A 35 3.72 2.29 -2.79
C GLU A 35 2.74 3.42 -2.57
N PHE A 36 2.52 3.76 -1.30
CA PHE A 36 1.58 4.79 -0.89
C PHE A 36 2.30 5.95 -0.22
N ASP A 37 1.77 7.15 -0.44
CA ASP A 37 2.22 8.32 0.31
C ASP A 37 1.66 8.20 1.73
N ASP A 38 2.56 8.25 2.72
CA ASP A 38 2.18 8.00 4.12
C ASP A 38 2.78 9.08 5.02
N PRO A 39 2.32 10.34 4.87
CA PRO A 39 2.91 11.45 5.62
C PRO A 39 2.73 11.33 7.13
N ASN A 40 1.71 10.62 7.58
CA ASN A 40 1.42 10.46 9.02
C ASN A 40 1.86 9.10 9.55
N ASN A 41 2.56 8.31 8.75
CA ASN A 41 3.05 6.98 9.12
C ASN A 41 1.92 6.06 9.62
N GLU A 42 0.81 6.05 8.89
CA GLU A 42 -0.39 5.27 9.26
C GLU A 42 -0.53 3.97 8.51
N GLY A 43 0.28 3.74 7.48
CA GLY A 43 0.14 2.56 6.63
C GLY A 43 0.23 1.25 7.40
N ASN A 44 1.19 1.16 8.31
CA ASN A 44 1.36 -0.05 9.12
C ASN A 44 0.15 -0.28 10.04
N LYS A 45 -0.38 0.79 10.62
CA LYS A 45 -1.57 0.72 11.47
C LYS A 45 -2.76 0.18 10.69
N PHE A 46 -3.01 0.71 9.49
CA PHE A 46 -4.12 0.26 8.65
C PHE A 46 -3.93 -1.18 8.18
N ALA A 47 -2.70 -1.56 7.85
CA ALA A 47 -2.40 -2.93 7.43
C ALA A 47 -2.70 -3.93 8.55
N ILE A 48 -2.40 -3.56 9.79
CA ILE A 48 -2.70 -4.39 10.95
C ILE A 48 -4.21 -4.50 11.18
N GLU A 49 -4.95 -3.42 10.95
CA GLU A 49 -6.41 -3.40 11.09
C GLU A 49 -7.10 -4.35 10.11
N TYR A 50 -6.48 -4.51 8.95
CA TYR A 50 -7.07 -5.32 7.90
C TYR A 50 -7.14 -6.78 8.37
#